data_b457f2d0cc892af2cae1676584db66ae
#
_entry.id   b457f2d0cc892af2cae1676584db66ae
#
_cell.length_a   1.000
_cell.length_b   1.000
_cell.length_c   1.000
_cell.angle_alpha   90.00
_cell.angle_beta   90.00
_cell.angle_gamma   90.00
#
_symmetry.space_group_name_H-M   'P 1'
#
loop_
_entity.id
_entity.type
_entity.pdbx_description
1 polymer ?
#
loop_
_entity_poly.entity_id
_entity_poly.type
_entity_poly.pdbx_seq_one_letter_code
_entity_poly.pdbx_strand_id
1 'polypeptide(L)'
;PSRAGFLSGRYQSRFGYDLNPTGERNNHPNAGLPPQQKTFVKHLQSAGYHTSLIGKWHLGTRPPQVPTSKGFDRFFGFLHEGHFYVPGPPHENVWTMLRDNSLPAGQFETNQRTIRGNYARINEPAYDAGNPVLDGGEPIDDWNYLTDTITDKAVDTISQAASNPFAMVVSYNAVHSPMQASLEDYAA
;
A
#
# COMPACT_ATOMS: atom_id res chain seq x y z
N PRO A 1 -9.55 -7.42 -3.81
CA PRO A 1 -11.03 -7.31 -4.00
C PRO A 1 -11.69 -6.36 -3.00
N SER A 2 -11.43 -6.48 -1.68
CA SER A 2 -12.10 -5.69 -0.63
C SER A 2 -11.99 -4.17 -0.82
N ARG A 3 -10.81 -3.67 -1.25
CA ARG A 3 -10.61 -2.25 -1.56
C ARG A 3 -11.48 -1.77 -2.71
N ALA A 4 -11.63 -2.60 -3.75
CA ALA A 4 -12.49 -2.30 -4.89
C ALA A 4 -13.96 -2.22 -4.45
N GLY A 5 -14.41 -3.16 -3.60
CA GLY A 5 -15.74 -3.13 -3.01
C GLY A 5 -15.98 -1.89 -2.15
N PHE A 6 -15.03 -1.58 -1.26
CA PHE A 6 -15.10 -0.40 -0.39
C PHE A 6 -15.21 0.90 -1.20
N LEU A 7 -14.30 1.14 -2.15
CA LEU A 7 -14.28 2.39 -2.91
C LEU A 7 -15.47 2.53 -3.86
N SER A 8 -16.00 1.42 -4.37
CA SER A 8 -17.15 1.45 -5.29
C SER A 8 -18.51 1.42 -4.60
N GLY A 9 -18.57 1.08 -3.31
CA GLY A 9 -19.82 0.84 -2.60
C GLY A 9 -20.61 -0.37 -3.13
N ARG A 10 -19.93 -1.30 -3.84
CA ARG A 10 -20.55 -2.45 -4.51
C ARG A 10 -19.73 -3.70 -4.27
N TYR A 11 -20.36 -4.86 -4.23
CA TYR A 11 -19.61 -6.11 -4.27
C TYR A 11 -18.76 -6.16 -5.54
N GLN A 12 -17.46 -6.41 -5.39
CA GLN A 12 -16.49 -6.39 -6.48
C GLN A 12 -16.77 -7.43 -7.56
N SER A 13 -17.38 -8.56 -7.23
CA SER A 13 -17.82 -9.59 -8.17
C SER A 13 -18.88 -9.09 -9.16
N ARG A 14 -19.65 -8.06 -8.79
CA ARG A 14 -20.67 -7.47 -9.67
C ARG A 14 -20.09 -6.70 -10.87
N PHE A 15 -18.81 -6.38 -10.83
CA PHE A 15 -18.09 -5.73 -11.95
C PHE A 15 -16.81 -6.49 -12.32
N GLY A 16 -16.73 -7.78 -11.92
CA GLY A 16 -15.69 -8.71 -12.35
C GLY A 16 -14.32 -8.46 -11.73
N TYR A 17 -14.22 -7.80 -10.56
CA TYR A 17 -12.95 -7.56 -9.90
C TYR A 17 -12.73 -8.52 -8.72
N ASP A 18 -12.46 -9.77 -9.03
CA ASP A 18 -12.13 -10.80 -8.03
C ASP A 18 -10.62 -11.07 -7.94
N LEU A 19 -9.82 -10.23 -8.59
CA LEU A 19 -8.38 -10.36 -8.66
C LEU A 19 -7.71 -9.87 -7.37
N ASN A 20 -6.63 -10.55 -7.00
CA ASN A 20 -5.67 -10.09 -6.00
C ASN A 20 -4.27 -10.14 -6.64
N PRO A 21 -3.91 -9.17 -7.48
CA PRO A 21 -2.63 -9.18 -8.18
C PRO A 21 -1.48 -9.05 -7.18
N THR A 22 -0.37 -9.73 -7.45
CA THR A 22 0.85 -9.70 -6.64
C THR A 22 2.08 -9.57 -7.54
N GLY A 23 3.10 -8.87 -7.06
CA GLY A 23 4.35 -8.65 -7.79
C GLY A 23 4.08 -8.03 -9.17
N GLU A 24 4.72 -8.53 -10.21
CA GLU A 24 4.59 -8.03 -11.58
C GLU A 24 3.15 -8.08 -12.14
N ARG A 25 2.29 -8.94 -11.60
CA ARG A 25 0.88 -9.00 -12.02
C ARG A 25 0.13 -7.70 -11.75
N ASN A 26 0.58 -6.87 -10.80
CA ASN A 26 0.01 -5.54 -10.58
C ASN A 26 0.12 -4.64 -11.81
N ASN A 27 1.12 -4.86 -12.65
CA ASN A 27 1.38 -4.10 -13.87
C ASN A 27 0.56 -4.54 -15.08
N HIS A 28 -0.24 -5.61 -14.93
CA HIS A 28 -1.11 -6.06 -16.01
C HIS A 28 -2.25 -5.05 -16.25
N PRO A 29 -2.56 -4.67 -17.49
CA PRO A 29 -3.58 -3.64 -17.80
C PRO A 29 -4.97 -3.91 -17.19
N ASN A 30 -5.31 -5.17 -16.97
CA ASN A 30 -6.60 -5.58 -16.40
C ASN A 30 -6.53 -5.84 -14.89
N ALA A 31 -5.39 -5.60 -14.23
CA ALA A 31 -5.22 -5.88 -12.80
C ALA A 31 -5.75 -4.77 -11.88
N GLY A 32 -6.26 -3.69 -12.42
CA GLY A 32 -6.77 -2.55 -11.65
C GLY A 32 -8.29 -2.42 -11.66
N LEU A 33 -8.79 -1.46 -10.91
CA LEU A 33 -10.21 -1.12 -10.87
C LEU A 33 -10.69 -0.74 -12.27
N PRO A 34 -11.73 -1.38 -12.81
CA PRO A 34 -12.19 -1.11 -14.17
C PRO A 34 -12.39 0.39 -14.44
N PRO A 35 -12.04 0.88 -15.62
CA PRO A 35 -12.13 2.32 -15.96
C PRO A 35 -13.50 2.92 -15.69
N GLN A 36 -14.56 2.20 -16.06
CA GLN A 36 -15.95 2.62 -15.90
C GLN A 36 -16.46 2.58 -14.45
N GLN A 37 -15.75 1.88 -13.56
CA GLN A 37 -16.18 1.77 -12.18
C GLN A 37 -15.88 3.08 -11.43
N LYS A 38 -16.95 3.78 -11.06
CA LYS A 38 -16.88 4.99 -10.23
C LYS A 38 -16.60 4.62 -8.77
N THR A 39 -15.98 5.54 -8.06
CA THR A 39 -15.74 5.46 -6.62
C THR A 39 -16.59 6.49 -5.88
N PHE A 40 -16.88 6.26 -4.59
CA PHE A 40 -17.56 7.26 -3.78
C PHE A 40 -16.71 8.55 -3.67
N VAL A 41 -15.38 8.40 -3.74
CA VAL A 41 -14.45 9.54 -3.71
C VAL A 41 -14.67 10.46 -4.90
N LYS A 42 -14.94 9.91 -6.09
CA LYS A 42 -15.26 10.73 -7.27
C LYS A 42 -16.54 11.55 -7.08
N HIS A 43 -17.51 11.04 -6.34
CA HIS A 43 -18.72 11.79 -6.01
C HIS A 43 -18.42 12.91 -5.00
N LEU A 44 -17.59 12.64 -3.98
CA LEU A 44 -17.14 13.67 -3.03
C LEU A 44 -16.34 14.78 -3.72
N GLN A 45 -15.40 14.42 -4.60
CA GLN A 45 -14.65 15.38 -5.43
C GLN A 45 -15.61 16.26 -6.24
N SER A 46 -16.62 15.66 -6.89
CA SER A 46 -17.61 16.39 -7.66
C SER A 46 -18.51 17.30 -6.79
N ALA A 47 -18.63 17.02 -5.50
CA ALA A 47 -19.35 17.84 -4.52
C ALA A 47 -18.47 18.93 -3.87
N GLY A 48 -17.22 19.10 -4.34
CA GLY A 48 -16.30 20.16 -3.89
C GLY A 48 -15.43 19.77 -2.70
N TYR A 49 -15.34 18.49 -2.34
CA TYR A 49 -14.39 18.03 -1.33
C TYR A 49 -12.98 17.92 -1.91
N HIS A 50 -11.99 18.37 -1.17
CA HIS A 50 -10.60 17.99 -1.42
C HIS A 50 -10.38 16.54 -1.02
N THR A 51 -9.93 15.71 -1.95
CA THR A 51 -9.89 14.27 -1.77
C THR A 51 -8.44 13.75 -1.75
N SER A 52 -8.08 12.95 -0.77
CA SER A 52 -6.71 12.45 -0.60
C SER A 52 -6.68 10.95 -0.30
N LEU A 53 -5.72 10.26 -0.90
CA LEU A 53 -5.32 8.91 -0.52
C LEU A 53 -3.89 8.95 0.03
N ILE A 54 -3.71 8.48 1.25
CA ILE A 54 -2.40 8.37 1.90
C ILE A 54 -2.15 6.90 2.23
N GLY A 55 -1.12 6.30 1.59
CA GLY A 55 -0.72 4.92 1.76
C GLY A 55 -1.05 4.00 0.59
N LYS A 56 -1.38 2.75 0.87
CA LYS A 56 -1.54 1.68 -0.10
C LYS A 56 -2.75 1.89 -1.04
N TRP A 57 -2.52 1.70 -2.36
CA TRP A 57 -3.59 1.69 -3.38
C TRP A 57 -4.08 0.29 -3.72
N HIS A 58 -3.29 -0.51 -4.39
CA HIS A 58 -3.56 -1.89 -4.82
C HIS A 58 -4.79 -2.08 -5.72
N LEU A 59 -5.06 -1.13 -6.61
CA LEU A 59 -6.17 -1.18 -7.57
C LEU A 59 -5.77 -0.74 -8.98
N GLY A 60 -4.51 -0.97 -9.34
CA GLY A 60 -3.92 -0.67 -10.66
C GLY A 60 -2.80 0.35 -10.60
N THR A 61 -1.86 0.21 -11.52
CA THR A 61 -0.59 0.97 -11.54
C THR A 61 -0.51 1.97 -12.68
N ARG A 62 -1.52 2.04 -13.53
CA ARG A 62 -1.54 2.89 -14.74
C ARG A 62 -2.84 3.64 -14.89
N PRO A 63 -2.85 4.83 -15.49
CA PRO A 63 -4.10 5.46 -15.93
C PRO A 63 -4.92 4.52 -16.83
N PRO A 64 -6.24 4.49 -16.68
CA PRO A 64 -7.08 5.29 -15.79
C PRO A 64 -7.36 4.65 -14.41
N GLN A 65 -6.48 3.78 -13.92
CA GLN A 65 -6.68 2.98 -12.71
C GLN A 65 -5.97 3.54 -11.47
N VAL A 66 -5.07 4.53 -11.64
CA VAL A 66 -4.34 5.16 -10.54
C VAL A 66 -5.26 6.03 -9.66
N PRO A 67 -4.87 6.33 -8.40
CA PRO A 67 -5.72 7.09 -7.46
C PRO A 67 -6.27 8.39 -8.04
N THR A 68 -5.44 9.19 -8.70
CA THR A 68 -5.84 10.48 -9.28
C THR A 68 -6.87 10.35 -10.39
N SER A 69 -6.86 9.26 -11.14
CA SER A 69 -7.90 8.95 -12.13
C SER A 69 -9.21 8.47 -11.49
N LYS A 70 -9.19 8.11 -10.21
CA LYS A 70 -10.32 7.54 -9.47
C LYS A 70 -10.94 8.50 -8.46
N GLY A 71 -10.60 9.79 -8.55
CA GLY A 71 -11.26 10.85 -7.81
C GLY A 71 -10.46 11.39 -6.63
N PHE A 72 -9.21 10.98 -6.45
CA PHE A 72 -8.32 11.58 -5.47
C PHE A 72 -7.56 12.76 -6.09
N ASP A 73 -7.62 13.93 -5.48
CA ASP A 73 -6.85 15.11 -5.88
C ASP A 73 -5.38 14.97 -5.46
N ARG A 74 -5.13 14.28 -4.35
CA ARG A 74 -3.79 14.04 -3.82
C ARG A 74 -3.58 12.56 -3.54
N PHE A 75 -2.38 12.09 -3.86
CA PHE A 75 -1.92 10.74 -3.54
C PHE A 75 -0.52 10.78 -2.96
N PHE A 76 -0.33 10.10 -1.85
CA PHE A 76 0.96 9.72 -1.28
C PHE A 76 0.93 8.24 -0.92
N GLY A 77 1.93 7.46 -1.33
CA GLY A 77 2.01 6.04 -0.99
C GLY A 77 2.50 5.18 -2.15
N PHE A 78 2.06 3.94 -2.22
CA PHE A 78 2.51 2.97 -3.22
C PHE A 78 1.34 2.24 -3.89
N LEU A 79 1.60 1.64 -5.07
CA LEU A 79 0.53 1.15 -5.95
C LEU A 79 0.28 -0.36 -5.85
N HIS A 80 1.24 -1.16 -5.37
CA HIS A 80 1.15 -2.63 -5.31
C HIS A 80 0.50 -3.16 -4.02
N GLU A 81 0.56 -4.52 -3.85
CA GLU A 81 -0.04 -5.24 -2.72
C GLU A 81 0.62 -4.97 -1.39
N GLY A 82 1.89 -4.65 -1.35
CA GLY A 82 2.68 -4.42 -0.15
C GLY A 82 3.94 -3.63 -0.44
N HIS A 83 4.64 -3.27 0.63
CA HIS A 83 5.91 -2.57 0.58
C HIS A 83 6.73 -2.94 1.82
N PHE A 84 8.05 -2.80 1.77
CA PHE A 84 8.87 -2.78 2.96
C PHE A 84 8.55 -1.54 3.80
N TYR A 85 8.83 -1.61 5.12
CA TYR A 85 8.49 -0.53 6.05
C TYR A 85 9.62 0.48 6.25
N VAL A 86 10.78 0.20 5.69
CA VAL A 86 11.93 1.11 5.64
C VAL A 86 12.57 1.03 4.26
N PRO A 87 13.25 2.09 3.81
CA PRO A 87 14.03 2.04 2.58
C PRO A 87 15.10 0.96 2.64
N GLY A 88 15.45 0.40 1.54
CA GLY A 88 16.52 -0.60 1.44
C GLY A 88 16.49 -1.37 0.16
N PRO A 89 17.22 -2.49 0.01
CA PRO A 89 18.11 -3.17 0.95
C PRO A 89 19.48 -2.48 1.14
N PRO A 90 20.19 -2.69 2.27
CA PRO A 90 19.75 -3.46 3.44
C PRO A 90 18.68 -2.72 4.26
N HIS A 91 17.76 -3.45 4.88
CA HIS A 91 16.74 -2.89 5.75
C HIS A 91 17.30 -2.71 7.16
N GLU A 92 17.89 -1.57 7.43
CA GLU A 92 18.53 -1.26 8.70
C GLU A 92 17.52 -0.78 9.76
N ASN A 93 17.91 -0.91 11.02
CA ASN A 93 17.18 -0.42 12.20
C ASN A 93 15.78 -1.00 12.41
N VAL A 94 15.48 -2.15 11.81
CA VAL A 94 14.23 -2.88 12.00
C VAL A 94 14.49 -4.37 12.22
N TRP A 95 13.61 -5.00 12.97
CA TRP A 95 13.44 -6.45 12.92
C TRP A 95 12.59 -6.80 11.71
N THR A 96 13.01 -7.82 10.97
CA THR A 96 12.33 -8.24 9.74
C THR A 96 12.00 -9.73 9.80
N MET A 97 10.73 -10.08 9.58
CA MET A 97 10.31 -11.47 9.42
C MET A 97 9.94 -11.72 7.95
N LEU A 98 10.65 -12.65 7.32
CA LEU A 98 10.51 -13.01 5.91
C LEU A 98 9.95 -14.42 5.75
N ARG A 99 9.14 -14.61 4.73
CA ARG A 99 8.72 -15.93 4.27
C ARG A 99 9.84 -16.59 3.47
N ASP A 100 10.15 -17.82 3.80
CA ASP A 100 11.19 -18.62 3.15
C ASP A 100 10.74 -20.07 3.02
N ASN A 101 10.35 -20.49 1.83
CA ASN A 101 9.89 -21.85 1.57
C ASN A 101 11.03 -22.86 1.32
N SER A 102 12.28 -22.44 1.36
CA SER A 102 13.44 -23.35 1.33
C SER A 102 13.61 -24.08 2.67
N LEU A 103 13.06 -23.51 3.75
CA LEU A 103 13.02 -24.17 5.05
C LEU A 103 11.91 -25.24 5.11
N PRO A 104 12.04 -26.28 5.93
CA PRO A 104 10.94 -27.19 6.22
C PRO A 104 9.73 -26.47 6.80
N ALA A 105 8.52 -26.94 6.49
CA ALA A 105 7.27 -26.32 6.91
C ALA A 105 7.20 -26.12 8.44
N GLY A 106 6.90 -24.92 8.87
CA GLY A 106 6.82 -24.54 10.28
C GLY A 106 8.16 -24.29 10.96
N GLN A 107 9.28 -24.40 10.24
CA GLN A 107 10.60 -24.05 10.79
C GLN A 107 10.92 -22.58 10.60
N PHE A 108 11.71 -22.07 11.56
CA PHE A 108 12.20 -20.71 11.59
C PHE A 108 13.69 -20.69 11.85
N GLU A 109 14.39 -19.78 11.22
CA GLU A 109 15.79 -19.48 11.46
C GLU A 109 15.94 -17.99 11.76
N THR A 110 16.80 -17.66 12.71
CA THR A 110 17.07 -16.27 13.08
C THR A 110 18.54 -15.96 12.83
N ASN A 111 18.78 -14.90 12.10
CA ASN A 111 20.12 -14.37 11.89
C ASN A 111 20.10 -12.86 12.13
N GLN A 112 20.90 -12.38 13.09
CA GLN A 112 20.92 -10.98 13.52
C GLN A 112 19.49 -10.47 13.79
N ARG A 113 18.97 -9.60 12.93
CA ARG A 113 17.63 -9.01 13.05
C ARG A 113 16.64 -9.57 12.05
N THR A 114 17.01 -10.60 11.32
CA THR A 114 16.13 -11.22 10.32
C THR A 114 15.70 -12.58 10.80
N ILE A 115 14.39 -12.80 10.82
CA ILE A 115 13.74 -14.08 11.06
C ILE A 115 13.24 -14.59 9.71
N ARG A 116 13.66 -15.77 9.31
CA ARG A 116 13.12 -16.47 8.13
C ARG A 116 12.26 -17.62 8.56
N GLY A 117 11.11 -17.81 7.93
CA GLY A 117 10.23 -18.89 8.31
C GLY A 117 9.35 -19.41 7.18
N ASN A 118 9.17 -20.73 7.12
CA ASN A 118 8.22 -21.36 6.22
C ASN A 118 6.84 -21.47 6.86
N TYR A 119 6.15 -20.36 6.99
CA TYR A 119 4.78 -20.28 7.55
C TYR A 119 3.68 -20.09 6.50
N ALA A 120 4.03 -19.77 5.25
CA ALA A 120 3.05 -19.52 4.19
C ALA A 120 3.31 -20.36 2.91
N ARG A 121 4.34 -21.22 2.92
CA ARG A 121 4.77 -22.07 1.79
C ARG A 121 5.12 -21.31 0.51
N ILE A 122 5.51 -20.04 0.65
CA ILE A 122 5.96 -19.15 -0.43
C ILE A 122 7.18 -18.39 0.05
N ASN A 123 7.97 -17.89 -0.88
CA ASN A 123 9.04 -16.92 -0.60
C ASN A 123 8.48 -15.51 -0.43
N GLU A 124 9.25 -14.65 0.22
CA GLU A 124 8.95 -13.23 0.28
C GLU A 124 9.10 -12.60 -1.11
N PRO A 125 8.08 -11.92 -1.65
CA PRO A 125 8.23 -11.16 -2.88
C PRO A 125 9.16 -9.95 -2.70
N ALA A 126 9.76 -9.51 -3.80
CA ALA A 126 10.49 -8.23 -3.85
C ALA A 126 9.47 -7.08 -3.96
N TYR A 127 8.89 -6.67 -2.84
CA TYR A 127 7.78 -5.69 -2.81
C TYR A 127 8.14 -4.33 -3.39
N ASP A 128 9.41 -3.91 -3.29
CA ASP A 128 9.87 -2.60 -3.75
C ASP A 128 10.19 -2.60 -5.25
N ALA A 129 10.34 -3.77 -5.85
CA ALA A 129 10.67 -3.89 -7.25
C ALA A 129 9.56 -3.32 -8.15
N GLY A 130 9.84 -2.20 -8.81
CA GLY A 130 8.86 -1.51 -9.66
C GLY A 130 7.66 -0.93 -8.92
N ASN A 131 7.79 -0.69 -7.62
CA ASN A 131 6.74 -0.19 -6.73
C ASN A 131 7.30 0.87 -5.77
N PRO A 132 7.77 2.01 -6.27
CA PRO A 132 8.29 3.07 -5.40
C PRO A 132 7.21 3.68 -4.52
N VAL A 133 7.64 4.29 -3.42
CA VAL A 133 6.80 5.25 -2.69
C VAL A 133 6.70 6.51 -3.53
N LEU A 134 5.49 7.03 -3.70
CA LEU A 134 5.16 8.17 -4.56
C LEU A 134 4.63 9.33 -3.73
N ASP A 135 5.00 10.56 -4.08
CA ASP A 135 4.33 11.78 -3.65
C ASP A 135 3.82 12.55 -4.89
N GLY A 136 2.52 12.72 -5.02
CA GLY A 136 1.90 13.33 -6.18
C GLY A 136 2.06 12.55 -7.50
N GLY A 137 2.57 11.33 -7.46
CA GLY A 137 2.86 10.50 -8.64
C GLY A 137 4.36 10.40 -8.96
N GLU A 138 5.22 11.19 -8.32
CA GLU A 138 6.68 11.13 -8.46
C GLU A 138 7.30 10.23 -7.40
N PRO A 139 8.25 9.35 -7.76
CA PRO A 139 8.99 8.54 -6.81
C PRO A 139 9.77 9.38 -5.80
N ILE A 140 9.79 8.92 -4.55
CA ILE A 140 10.62 9.48 -3.49
C ILE A 140 11.46 8.39 -2.82
N ASP A 141 12.68 8.75 -2.44
CA ASP A 141 13.63 7.85 -1.78
C ASP A 141 13.86 8.23 -0.30
N ASP A 142 13.48 9.45 0.10
CA ASP A 142 13.63 9.96 1.47
C ASP A 142 12.32 9.78 2.25
N TRP A 143 12.23 8.68 2.97
CA TRP A 143 11.14 8.35 3.89
C TRP A 143 11.67 7.45 5.01
N ASN A 144 11.02 7.51 6.18
CA ASN A 144 11.40 6.76 7.38
C ASN A 144 10.57 5.46 7.49
N TYR A 145 10.28 5.00 8.73
CA TYR A 145 9.37 3.89 8.94
C TYR A 145 8.01 4.21 8.32
N LEU A 146 7.56 3.38 7.38
CA LEU A 146 6.45 3.71 6.47
C LEU A 146 5.13 4.00 7.19
N THR A 147 4.88 3.36 8.34
CA THR A 147 3.69 3.62 9.15
C THR A 147 3.69 5.05 9.68
N ASP A 148 4.83 5.51 10.19
CA ASP A 148 5.00 6.88 10.71
C ASP A 148 4.93 7.89 9.56
N THR A 149 5.63 7.62 8.47
CA THR A 149 5.59 8.46 7.27
C THR A 149 4.16 8.64 6.72
N ILE A 150 3.36 7.57 6.68
CA ILE A 150 1.95 7.65 6.29
C ILE A 150 1.15 8.50 7.28
N THR A 151 1.42 8.34 8.57
CA THR A 151 0.75 9.12 9.63
C THR A 151 1.08 10.60 9.52
N ASP A 152 2.36 10.94 9.40
CA ASP A 152 2.82 12.33 9.28
C ASP A 152 2.22 13.01 8.04
N LYS A 153 2.24 12.32 6.89
CA LYS A 153 1.61 12.83 5.66
C LYS A 153 0.09 13.00 5.79
N ALA A 154 -0.57 12.15 6.56
CA ALA A 154 -2.01 12.31 6.83
C ALA A 154 -2.28 13.53 7.71
N VAL A 155 -1.50 13.72 8.78
CA VAL A 155 -1.59 14.91 9.66
C VAL A 155 -1.31 16.20 8.89
N ASP A 156 -0.27 16.23 8.07
CA ASP A 156 0.06 17.36 7.21
C ASP A 156 -1.08 17.69 6.23
N THR A 157 -1.66 16.66 5.63
CA THR A 157 -2.79 16.80 4.69
C THR A 157 -4.02 17.40 5.37
N ILE A 158 -4.34 16.96 6.59
CA ILE A 158 -5.43 17.53 7.40
C ILE A 158 -5.14 19.00 7.71
N SER A 159 -3.93 19.32 8.14
CA SER A 159 -3.53 20.67 8.49
C SER A 159 -3.65 21.64 7.30
N GLN A 160 -3.30 21.18 6.10
CA GLN A 160 -3.41 21.97 4.87
C GLN A 160 -4.86 22.13 4.41
N ALA A 161 -5.73 21.17 4.71
CA ALA A 161 -7.14 21.17 4.30
C ALA A 161 -8.06 21.94 5.26
N ALA A 162 -7.57 22.42 6.39
CA ALA A 162 -8.36 22.90 7.55
C ALA A 162 -9.47 23.92 7.26
N SER A 163 -9.41 24.63 6.13
CA SER A 163 -10.40 25.64 5.74
C SER A 163 -11.44 25.17 4.70
N ASN A 164 -11.32 23.95 4.21
CA ASN A 164 -12.15 23.42 3.13
C ASN A 164 -12.72 22.05 3.51
N PRO A 165 -13.90 21.69 2.98
CA PRO A 165 -14.37 20.33 3.15
C PRO A 165 -13.39 19.34 2.51
N PHE A 166 -12.97 18.32 3.24
CA PHE A 166 -12.06 17.30 2.73
C PHE A 166 -12.54 15.89 3.03
N ALA A 167 -12.07 14.95 2.25
CA ALA A 167 -12.26 13.54 2.46
C ALA A 167 -10.91 12.82 2.23
N MET A 168 -10.47 12.08 3.22
CA MET A 168 -9.19 11.39 3.18
C MET A 168 -9.37 9.90 3.47
N VAL A 169 -8.70 9.07 2.69
CA VAL A 169 -8.54 7.64 2.97
C VAL A 169 -7.09 7.41 3.40
N VAL A 170 -6.89 7.03 4.65
CA VAL A 170 -5.58 6.57 5.14
C VAL A 170 -5.54 5.06 5.09
N SER A 171 -4.57 4.54 4.38
CA SER A 171 -4.48 3.13 4.02
C SER A 171 -3.11 2.58 4.33
N TYR A 172 -2.91 2.18 5.59
CA TYR A 172 -1.65 1.63 6.07
C TYR A 172 -1.23 0.34 5.34
N ASN A 173 0.09 0.12 5.26
CA ASN A 173 0.66 -1.17 4.88
C ASN A 173 0.52 -2.20 6.01
N ALA A 174 0.66 -1.75 7.24
CA ALA A 174 0.57 -2.60 8.43
C ALA A 174 -0.79 -3.33 8.53
N VAL A 175 -0.78 -4.60 8.85
CA VAL A 175 0.35 -5.48 9.20
C VAL A 175 0.70 -6.44 8.02
N HIS A 176 0.87 -5.95 6.82
CA HIS A 176 1.18 -6.79 5.66
C HIS A 176 2.64 -7.30 5.75
N SER A 177 2.90 -8.48 5.23
CA SER A 177 4.29 -8.95 5.06
C SER A 177 5.02 -8.14 3.97
N PRO A 178 6.37 -8.01 4.04
CA PRO A 178 7.21 -8.54 5.11
C PRO A 178 6.86 -7.85 6.43
N MET A 179 6.86 -8.59 7.53
CA MET A 179 6.62 -7.98 8.83
C MET A 179 7.90 -7.33 9.30
N GLN A 180 7.86 -6.02 9.48
CA GLN A 180 8.97 -5.26 10.01
C GLN A 180 8.50 -4.40 11.18
N ALA A 181 9.27 -4.36 12.25
CA ALA A 181 9.05 -3.54 13.41
C ALA A 181 10.30 -2.73 13.74
N SER A 182 10.13 -1.52 14.27
CA SER A 182 11.25 -0.77 14.82
C SER A 182 11.95 -1.57 15.92
N LEU A 183 13.18 -1.25 16.22
CA LEU A 183 13.90 -1.94 17.30
C LEU A 183 13.26 -1.67 18.66
N GLU A 184 12.66 -0.50 18.84
CA GLU A 184 11.95 -0.11 20.04
C GLU A 184 10.67 -0.91 20.23
N ASP A 185 9.83 -0.97 19.20
CA ASP A 185 8.56 -1.71 19.23
C ASP A 185 8.75 -3.23 19.41
N TYR A 186 9.83 -3.76 18.85
CA TYR A 186 10.14 -5.20 19.00
C TYR A 186 10.62 -5.54 20.41
N ALA A 187 11.22 -4.60 21.12
CA ALA A 187 11.74 -4.79 22.48
C ALA A 187 10.69 -4.53 23.58
N ALA A 188 9.54 -3.95 23.23
CA ALA A 188 8.46 -3.64 24.17
C ALA A 188 7.56 -4.84 24.43
#